data_99fe30cc8c061388c892e989d16304b8
#
_entry.id   99fe30cc8c061388c892e989d16304b8
#
_cell.length_a   1.000
_cell.length_b   1.000
_cell.length_c   1.000
_cell.angle_alpha   90.00
_cell.angle_beta   90.00
_cell.angle_gamma   90.00
#
_symmetry.space_group_name_H-M   'P 1'
#
loop_
_entity.id
_entity.type
_entity.pdbx_description
1 polymer ?
#
loop_
_entity_poly.entity_id
_entity_poly.type
_entity_poly.pdbx_seq_one_letter_code
_entity_poly.pdbx_strand_id
1 'polypeptide(L)'
;MGQHVHPNYPTVDQSDRSVPINLRQSGPTPVEFLISTRIRKSPYWHLSVEAGCWRAEVYNRVYHPRGYVRKEDGGAMVEYDSLVNHVTMWDVAVERQIRVQGPDAEAFVDFVITRDATKIPPMRARYVILCNDKGGILNDPVLLRLSDDEFWFSLSDSDLMLWLQGVNVGK
;
A
#
# COMPACT_ATOMS: atom_id res chain seq x y z
N MET A 1 16.79 -5.54 -3.44
CA MET A 1 17.04 -5.76 -2.00
C MET A 1 17.39 -7.23 -1.83
N GLY A 2 18.63 -7.53 -1.39
CA GLY A 2 19.02 -8.91 -1.13
C GLY A 2 18.22 -9.45 0.05
N GLN A 3 17.45 -10.50 -0.19
CA GLN A 3 16.90 -11.27 0.91
C GLN A 3 18.07 -11.97 1.60
N HIS A 4 18.32 -11.63 2.84
CA HIS A 4 19.21 -12.42 3.67
C HIS A 4 18.53 -13.77 3.93
N VAL A 5 18.93 -14.76 3.17
CA VAL A 5 18.52 -16.14 3.44
C VAL A 5 19.28 -16.59 4.68
N HIS A 6 18.56 -16.76 5.77
CA HIS A 6 19.14 -17.37 6.99
C HIS A 6 19.59 -18.79 6.64
N PRO A 7 20.77 -19.26 7.08
CA PRO A 7 21.28 -20.59 6.71
C PRO A 7 20.36 -21.74 7.09
N ASN A 8 19.44 -21.56 7.99
CA ASN A 8 18.41 -22.53 8.39
C ASN A 8 17.04 -22.31 7.69
N TYR A 9 16.96 -21.43 6.71
CA TYR A 9 15.74 -21.35 5.90
C TYR A 9 15.66 -22.62 5.03
N PRO A 10 14.48 -23.27 4.99
CA PRO A 10 14.26 -24.31 4.01
C PRO A 10 14.53 -23.73 2.64
N THR A 11 15.35 -24.41 1.86
CA THR A 11 15.65 -24.00 0.49
C THR A 11 14.36 -23.82 -0.28
N VAL A 12 14.07 -22.59 -0.61
CA VAL A 12 12.97 -22.29 -1.53
C VAL A 12 13.28 -23.00 -2.83
N ASP A 13 12.35 -23.80 -3.32
CA ASP A 13 12.51 -24.44 -4.61
C ASP A 13 12.71 -23.36 -5.68
N GLN A 14 13.93 -23.27 -6.16
CA GLN A 14 14.32 -22.26 -7.14
C GLN A 14 13.71 -22.52 -8.52
N SER A 15 13.18 -23.72 -8.75
CA SER A 15 12.49 -24.07 -10.01
C SER A 15 11.12 -23.41 -10.11
N ASP A 16 10.47 -23.11 -8.98
CA ASP A 16 9.18 -22.42 -8.95
C ASP A 16 9.34 -20.91 -8.75
N ARG A 17 9.87 -20.25 -9.76
CA ARG A 17 10.01 -18.78 -9.80
C ARG A 17 8.77 -18.07 -10.30
N SER A 18 7.76 -18.78 -10.77
CA SER A 18 6.50 -18.21 -11.27
C SER A 18 5.63 -17.66 -10.15
N VAL A 19 5.80 -18.15 -8.91
CA VAL A 19 5.05 -17.69 -7.75
C VAL A 19 5.89 -16.71 -6.94
N PRO A 20 5.36 -15.52 -6.60
CA PRO A 20 6.04 -14.58 -5.70
C PRO A 20 6.48 -15.27 -4.42
N ILE A 21 7.70 -14.97 -3.96
CA ILE A 21 8.32 -15.66 -2.83
C ILE A 21 7.51 -15.61 -1.53
N ASN A 22 6.74 -14.53 -1.34
CA ASN A 22 5.84 -14.35 -0.20
C ASN A 22 4.57 -15.24 -0.27
N LEU A 23 4.28 -15.82 -1.42
CA LEU A 23 3.15 -16.73 -1.61
C LEU A 23 3.55 -18.20 -1.66
N ARG A 24 4.86 -18.49 -1.71
CA ARG A 24 5.36 -19.86 -1.72
C ARG A 24 5.24 -20.47 -0.35
N GLN A 25 4.80 -21.71 -0.30
CA GLN A 25 4.90 -22.49 0.92
C GLN A 25 6.37 -22.80 1.18
N SER A 26 6.86 -22.42 2.35
CA SER A 26 8.23 -22.63 2.78
C SER A 26 8.46 -24.01 3.42
N GLY A 27 7.69 -25.01 3.04
CA GLY A 27 7.76 -26.37 3.58
C GLY A 27 6.78 -26.63 4.75
N PRO A 28 6.90 -27.78 5.42
CA PRO A 28 5.92 -28.23 6.42
C PRO A 28 5.97 -27.46 7.75
N THR A 29 7.02 -26.68 7.98
CA THR A 29 7.16 -25.88 9.19
C THR A 29 6.68 -24.45 8.93
N PRO A 30 5.86 -23.86 9.81
CA PRO A 30 5.49 -22.46 9.69
C PRO A 30 6.75 -21.58 9.75
N VAL A 31 6.88 -20.66 8.81
CA VAL A 31 7.94 -19.66 8.85
C VAL A 31 7.61 -18.66 9.96
N GLU A 32 8.47 -18.59 10.96
CA GLU A 32 8.39 -17.55 11.96
C GLU A 32 8.90 -16.24 11.36
N PHE A 33 7.99 -15.28 11.18
CA PHE A 33 8.36 -13.95 10.72
C PHE A 33 8.88 -13.13 11.90
N LEU A 34 10.16 -12.81 11.90
CA LEU A 34 10.67 -11.79 12.79
C LEU A 34 10.05 -10.44 12.42
N ILE A 35 9.41 -9.81 13.39
CA ILE A 35 8.84 -8.47 13.20
C ILE A 35 10.00 -7.51 12.91
N SER A 36 10.03 -6.98 11.69
CA SER A 36 11.06 -6.04 11.30
C SER A 36 10.82 -4.67 11.94
N THR A 37 11.85 -4.10 12.55
CA THR A 37 11.83 -2.72 13.06
C THR A 37 11.73 -1.68 11.94
N ARG A 38 11.94 -2.08 10.68
CA ARG A 38 11.83 -1.22 9.49
C ARG A 38 10.44 -1.19 8.90
N ILE A 39 9.53 -2.05 9.36
CA ILE A 39 8.12 -2.05 9.00
C ILE A 39 7.37 -1.25 10.05
N ARG A 40 6.58 -0.31 9.60
CA ARG A 40 5.80 0.56 10.48
C ARG A 40 4.52 -0.14 10.92
N LYS A 41 3.99 0.32 12.04
CA LYS A 41 2.65 -0.01 12.50
C LYS A 41 1.76 1.22 12.31
N SER A 42 0.50 1.00 11.95
CA SER A 42 -0.49 2.07 11.95
C SER A 42 -0.72 2.57 13.40
N PRO A 43 -1.17 3.81 13.60
CA PRO A 43 -1.59 4.28 14.93
C PRO A 43 -2.67 3.40 15.57
N TYR A 44 -3.43 2.68 14.74
CA TYR A 44 -4.54 1.80 15.15
C TYR A 44 -4.14 0.34 15.29
N TRP A 45 -2.87 -0.01 15.06
CA TRP A 45 -2.40 -1.40 15.07
C TRP A 45 -2.75 -2.16 16.36
N HIS A 46 -2.66 -1.50 17.50
CA HIS A 46 -3.03 -2.10 18.78
C HIS A 46 -4.50 -2.50 18.85
N LEU A 47 -5.40 -1.70 18.26
CA LEU A 47 -6.83 -2.02 18.17
C LEU A 47 -7.08 -3.23 17.26
N SER A 48 -6.34 -3.34 16.18
CA SER A 48 -6.40 -4.52 15.31
C SER A 48 -5.98 -5.79 16.05
N VAL A 49 -4.93 -5.70 16.88
CA VAL A 49 -4.48 -6.84 17.70
C VAL A 49 -5.52 -7.19 18.77
N GLU A 50 -6.08 -6.20 19.45
CA GLU A 50 -7.15 -6.38 20.45
C GLU A 50 -8.41 -7.00 19.82
N ALA A 51 -8.73 -6.63 18.58
CA ALA A 51 -9.83 -7.21 17.81
C ALA A 51 -9.53 -8.64 17.30
N GLY A 52 -8.37 -9.21 17.63
CA GLY A 52 -8.02 -10.58 17.26
C GLY A 52 -7.31 -10.74 15.90
N CYS A 53 -6.75 -9.67 15.34
CA CYS A 53 -5.94 -9.79 14.13
C CYS A 53 -4.79 -10.77 14.35
N TRP A 54 -4.82 -11.90 13.65
CA TRP A 54 -3.82 -12.96 13.76
C TRP A 54 -2.91 -13.03 12.54
N ARG A 55 -3.24 -12.30 11.47
CA ARG A 55 -2.53 -12.31 10.20
C ARG A 55 -2.39 -10.90 9.66
N ALA A 56 -1.19 -10.55 9.23
CA ALA A 56 -0.90 -9.27 8.58
C ALA A 56 -0.03 -9.48 7.34
N GLU A 57 -0.11 -8.55 6.41
CA GLU A 57 0.84 -8.41 5.30
C GLU A 57 1.58 -7.08 5.41
N VAL A 58 2.55 -6.86 4.53
CA VAL A 58 3.25 -5.59 4.42
C VAL A 58 2.79 -4.88 3.15
N TYR A 59 2.25 -3.69 3.35
CA TYR A 59 1.80 -2.81 2.29
C TYR A 59 2.35 -1.40 2.56
N ASN A 60 2.97 -0.75 1.59
CA ASN A 60 3.64 0.55 1.77
C ASN A 60 4.58 0.61 2.99
N ARG A 61 5.30 -0.50 3.30
CA ARG A 61 6.16 -0.63 4.50
C ARG A 61 5.41 -0.46 5.82
N VAL A 62 4.12 -0.77 5.84
CA VAL A 62 3.26 -0.78 7.03
C VAL A 62 2.64 -2.16 7.17
N TYR A 63 2.49 -2.66 8.39
CA TYR A 63 1.70 -3.86 8.63
C TYR A 63 0.22 -3.55 8.39
N HIS A 64 -0.35 -4.31 7.47
CA HIS A 64 -1.77 -4.24 7.11
C HIS A 64 -2.50 -5.48 7.63
N PRO A 65 -3.55 -5.34 8.46
CA PRO A 65 -4.34 -6.48 8.89
C PRO A 65 -4.94 -7.25 7.71
N ARG A 66 -4.82 -8.59 7.75
CA ARG A 66 -5.29 -9.47 6.66
C ARG A 66 -6.27 -10.54 7.13
N GLY A 67 -6.48 -10.69 8.41
CA GLY A 67 -7.43 -11.67 8.92
C GLY A 67 -7.64 -11.58 10.42
N TYR A 68 -8.88 -11.70 10.80
CA TYR A 68 -9.34 -11.72 12.19
C TYR A 68 -9.96 -13.07 12.55
N VAL A 69 -10.70 -13.68 11.60
CA VAL A 69 -11.32 -14.99 11.80
C VAL A 69 -10.34 -16.09 11.40
N ARG A 70 -10.03 -16.99 12.33
CA ARG A 70 -9.14 -18.11 12.08
C ARG A 70 -9.77 -19.14 11.17
N LYS A 71 -8.95 -19.97 10.51
CA LYS A 71 -9.43 -20.97 9.55
C LYS A 71 -10.39 -21.98 10.19
N GLU A 72 -10.10 -22.37 11.42
CA GLU A 72 -10.94 -23.28 12.23
C GLU A 72 -12.32 -22.69 12.56
N ASP A 73 -12.44 -21.37 12.57
CA ASP A 73 -13.69 -20.64 12.85
C ASP A 73 -14.40 -20.19 11.55
N GLY A 74 -14.01 -20.75 10.40
CA GLY A 74 -14.58 -20.44 9.09
C GLY A 74 -13.76 -19.49 8.22
N GLY A 75 -12.75 -18.81 8.79
CA GLY A 75 -11.75 -18.05 8.06
C GLY A 75 -12.30 -16.88 7.24
N ALA A 76 -11.66 -16.64 6.10
CA ALA A 76 -11.98 -15.53 5.21
C ALA A 76 -13.42 -15.53 4.68
N MET A 77 -14.11 -16.68 4.65
CA MET A 77 -15.50 -16.73 4.19
C MET A 77 -16.46 -16.05 5.16
N VAL A 78 -16.19 -16.13 6.47
CA VAL A 78 -16.97 -15.42 7.49
C VAL A 78 -16.74 -13.90 7.38
N GLU A 79 -15.49 -13.48 7.13
CA GLU A 79 -15.18 -12.07 6.91
C GLU A 79 -15.82 -11.55 5.62
N TYR A 80 -15.82 -12.37 4.54
CA TYR A 80 -16.49 -12.03 3.29
C TYR A 80 -18.02 -11.93 3.45
N ASP A 81 -18.63 -12.81 4.21
CA ASP A 81 -20.06 -12.70 4.53
C ASP A 81 -20.38 -11.40 5.26
N SER A 82 -19.52 -11.01 6.21
CA SER A 82 -19.64 -9.73 6.91
C SER A 82 -19.48 -8.53 5.97
N LEU A 83 -18.58 -8.62 4.99
CA LEU A 83 -18.40 -7.58 3.97
C LEU A 83 -19.64 -7.40 3.10
N VAL A 84 -20.28 -8.50 2.71
CA VAL A 84 -21.41 -8.47 1.76
C VAL A 84 -22.75 -8.17 2.45
N ASN A 85 -22.96 -8.70 3.66
CA ASN A 85 -24.27 -8.71 4.32
C ASN A 85 -24.35 -7.79 5.55
N HIS A 86 -23.22 -7.26 6.03
CA HIS A 86 -23.14 -6.45 7.24
C HIS A 86 -22.31 -5.19 7.00
N VAL A 87 -21.82 -4.57 8.06
CA VAL A 87 -20.95 -3.40 8.02
C VAL A 87 -19.55 -3.80 8.47
N THR A 88 -18.53 -3.42 7.69
CA THR A 88 -17.12 -3.65 8.01
C THR A 88 -16.37 -2.33 8.16
N MET A 89 -15.35 -2.34 9.01
CA MET A 89 -14.42 -1.23 9.19
C MET A 89 -13.00 -1.69 8.80
N TRP A 90 -12.29 -0.85 8.07
CA TRP A 90 -10.97 -1.17 7.52
C TRP A 90 -9.92 -0.19 8.03
N ASP A 91 -8.78 -0.71 8.51
CA ASP A 91 -7.58 0.10 8.75
C ASP A 91 -6.85 0.32 7.41
N VAL A 92 -7.04 1.48 6.82
CA VAL A 92 -6.43 1.89 5.54
C VAL A 92 -5.24 2.83 5.73
N ALA A 93 -4.66 2.90 6.92
CA ALA A 93 -3.48 3.73 7.20
C ALA A 93 -2.24 3.37 6.37
N VAL A 94 -2.27 2.23 5.69
CA VAL A 94 -1.27 1.80 4.70
C VAL A 94 -1.29 2.67 3.43
N GLU A 95 -2.43 3.26 3.10
CA GLU A 95 -2.61 4.20 1.99
C GLU A 95 -2.10 5.58 2.41
N ARG A 96 -0.79 5.74 2.36
CA ARG A 96 -0.11 6.96 2.80
C ARG A 96 -0.53 8.16 1.98
N GLN A 97 -0.55 9.32 2.64
CA GLN A 97 -0.88 10.59 2.01
C GLN A 97 0.39 11.36 1.64
N ILE A 98 0.41 11.94 0.43
CA ILE A 98 1.44 12.90 0.01
C ILE A 98 0.76 14.22 -0.27
N ARG A 99 1.20 15.26 0.44
CA ARG A 99 0.76 16.64 0.22
C ARG A 99 1.69 17.32 -0.77
N VAL A 100 1.11 17.95 -1.80
CA VAL A 100 1.78 18.86 -2.72
C VAL A 100 1.16 20.22 -2.53
N GLN A 101 1.97 21.22 -2.18
CA GLN A 101 1.49 22.59 -1.91
C GLN A 101 2.46 23.62 -2.42
N GLY A 102 1.94 24.70 -2.94
CA GLY A 102 2.69 25.88 -3.39
C GLY A 102 2.09 26.49 -4.65
N PRO A 103 2.60 27.65 -5.09
CA PRO A 103 2.05 28.36 -6.25
C PRO A 103 2.10 27.55 -7.55
N ASP A 104 3.05 26.63 -7.67
CA ASP A 104 3.23 25.78 -8.85
C ASP A 104 2.63 24.37 -8.66
N ALA A 105 1.85 24.13 -7.59
CA ALA A 105 1.33 22.79 -7.26
C ALA A 105 0.45 22.22 -8.38
N GLU A 106 -0.44 23.03 -8.98
CA GLU A 106 -1.30 22.57 -10.08
C GLU A 106 -0.45 22.16 -11.28
N ALA A 107 0.51 22.98 -11.68
CA ALA A 107 1.37 22.68 -12.83
C ALA A 107 2.25 21.44 -12.58
N PHE A 108 2.75 21.27 -11.36
CA PHE A 108 3.51 20.09 -10.98
C PHE A 108 2.65 18.84 -10.98
N VAL A 109 1.44 18.91 -10.41
CA VAL A 109 0.50 17.78 -10.41
C VAL A 109 0.09 17.40 -11.82
N ASP A 110 -0.25 18.39 -12.67
CA ASP A 110 -0.58 18.15 -14.07
C ASP A 110 0.55 17.46 -14.84
N PHE A 111 1.79 17.83 -14.55
CA PHE A 111 2.97 17.22 -15.17
C PHE A 111 3.17 15.74 -14.79
N VAL A 112 2.81 15.34 -13.57
CA VAL A 112 3.12 13.98 -13.08
C VAL A 112 1.99 12.97 -13.23
N ILE A 113 0.76 13.42 -13.53
CA ILE A 113 -0.39 12.54 -13.71
C ILE A 113 -0.79 12.41 -15.18
N THR A 114 -1.52 11.35 -15.51
CA THR A 114 -2.01 11.11 -16.87
C THR A 114 -3.36 11.80 -17.17
N ARG A 115 -3.86 12.60 -16.24
CA ARG A 115 -5.13 13.33 -16.34
C ARG A 115 -4.85 14.83 -16.27
N ASP A 116 -5.66 15.63 -16.93
CA ASP A 116 -5.61 17.10 -16.87
C ASP A 116 -6.04 17.57 -15.45
N ALA A 117 -5.07 18.05 -14.66
CA ALA A 117 -5.29 18.49 -13.29
C ALA A 117 -6.13 19.77 -13.22
N THR A 118 -6.07 20.62 -14.26
CA THR A 118 -6.81 21.90 -14.30
C THR A 118 -8.31 21.69 -14.34
N LYS A 119 -8.76 20.51 -14.82
CA LYS A 119 -10.17 20.10 -14.87
C LYS A 119 -10.69 19.47 -13.58
N ILE A 120 -9.89 19.38 -12.55
CA ILE A 120 -10.32 18.89 -11.24
C ILE A 120 -10.70 20.08 -10.38
N PRO A 121 -11.99 20.30 -10.09
CA PRO A 121 -12.38 21.42 -9.24
C PRO A 121 -11.87 21.28 -7.80
N PRO A 122 -11.63 22.36 -7.06
CA PRO A 122 -11.36 22.30 -5.63
C PRO A 122 -12.42 21.49 -4.86
N MET A 123 -12.01 20.86 -3.79
CA MET A 123 -12.82 19.94 -2.94
C MET A 123 -13.36 18.72 -3.70
N ARG A 124 -12.66 18.30 -4.76
CA ARG A 124 -12.98 17.07 -5.51
C ARG A 124 -11.83 16.10 -5.52
N ALA A 125 -12.19 14.83 -5.54
CA ALA A 125 -11.27 13.72 -5.71
C ALA A 125 -11.39 13.09 -7.11
N ARG A 126 -10.27 12.58 -7.63
CA ARG A 126 -10.20 11.82 -8.88
C ARG A 126 -9.20 10.69 -8.75
N TYR A 127 -9.56 9.57 -9.33
CA TYR A 127 -8.60 8.50 -9.55
C TYR A 127 -7.67 8.91 -10.69
N VAL A 128 -6.37 8.83 -10.44
CA VAL A 128 -5.32 9.23 -11.39
C VAL A 128 -4.26 8.13 -11.50
N ILE A 129 -3.44 8.20 -12.54
CA ILE A 129 -2.34 7.27 -12.76
C ILE A 129 -1.07 8.08 -12.95
N LEU A 130 0.02 7.65 -12.34
CA LEU A 130 1.35 8.16 -12.58
C LEU A 130 2.17 7.09 -13.32
N CYS A 131 2.89 7.52 -14.35
CA CYS A 131 3.69 6.63 -15.17
C CYS A 131 5.16 7.06 -15.20
N ASN A 132 6.03 6.10 -15.46
CA ASN A 132 7.42 6.41 -15.81
C ASN A 132 7.53 6.84 -17.31
N ASP A 133 8.75 7.17 -17.74
CA ASP A 133 9.08 7.60 -19.10
C ASP A 133 8.74 6.58 -20.18
N LYS A 134 8.51 5.31 -19.82
CA LYS A 134 8.15 4.22 -20.75
C LYS A 134 6.66 3.86 -20.68
N GLY A 135 5.84 4.62 -19.93
CA GLY A 135 4.42 4.37 -19.75
C GLY A 135 4.09 3.26 -18.75
N GLY A 136 5.09 2.74 -18.01
CA GLY A 136 4.84 1.80 -16.92
C GLY A 136 4.23 2.50 -15.73
N ILE A 137 3.17 1.93 -15.14
CA ILE A 137 2.47 2.49 -13.99
C ILE A 137 3.38 2.47 -12.75
N LEU A 138 3.55 3.63 -12.12
CA LEU A 138 4.28 3.79 -10.87
C LEU A 138 3.34 3.71 -9.66
N ASN A 139 2.20 4.35 -9.76
CA ASN A 139 1.16 4.37 -8.75
C ASN A 139 -0.17 4.80 -9.37
N ASP A 140 -1.28 4.41 -8.74
CA ASP A 140 -2.64 4.69 -9.18
C ASP A 140 -3.47 5.28 -8.02
N PRO A 141 -3.07 6.44 -7.48
CA PRO A 141 -3.67 7.03 -6.30
C PRO A 141 -5.02 7.68 -6.56
N VAL A 142 -5.72 7.98 -5.48
CA VAL A 142 -6.77 8.99 -5.48
C VAL A 142 -6.14 10.35 -5.24
N LEU A 143 -6.29 11.27 -6.18
CA LEU A 143 -5.90 12.67 -6.05
C LEU A 143 -7.05 13.50 -5.52
N LEU A 144 -6.82 14.21 -4.42
CA LEU A 144 -7.73 15.19 -3.85
C LEU A 144 -7.17 16.59 -4.15
N ARG A 145 -7.97 17.46 -4.76
CA ARG A 145 -7.67 18.89 -4.85
C ARG A 145 -8.37 19.62 -3.69
N LEU A 146 -7.59 20.17 -2.77
CA LEU A 146 -8.14 20.86 -1.59
C LEU A 146 -8.36 22.36 -1.88
N SER A 147 -7.40 22.97 -2.61
CA SER A 147 -7.50 24.36 -3.06
C SER A 147 -6.85 24.52 -4.44
N ASP A 148 -6.62 25.74 -4.89
CA ASP A 148 -5.93 26.00 -6.15
C ASP A 148 -4.44 25.63 -6.08
N ASP A 149 -3.85 25.67 -4.89
CA ASP A 149 -2.44 25.46 -4.63
C ASP A 149 -2.15 24.26 -3.71
N GLU A 150 -3.17 23.41 -3.42
CA GLU A 150 -2.99 22.28 -2.52
C GLU A 150 -3.68 21.01 -3.04
N PHE A 151 -2.88 19.94 -3.14
CA PHE A 151 -3.31 18.61 -3.57
C PHE A 151 -2.80 17.54 -2.62
N TRP A 152 -3.58 16.46 -2.49
CA TRP A 152 -3.20 15.27 -1.75
C TRP A 152 -3.33 14.04 -2.63
N PHE A 153 -2.25 13.23 -2.66
CA PHE A 153 -2.30 11.89 -3.22
C PHE A 153 -2.55 10.88 -2.11
N SER A 154 -3.65 10.16 -2.15
CA SER A 154 -3.91 8.99 -1.32
C SER A 154 -3.41 7.77 -2.08
N LEU A 155 -2.28 7.19 -1.62
CA LEU A 155 -1.49 6.25 -2.40
C LEU A 155 -2.09 4.85 -2.43
N SER A 156 -1.89 4.18 -3.54
CA SER A 156 -1.83 2.72 -3.59
C SER A 156 -0.41 2.23 -3.20
N ASP A 157 -0.08 0.96 -3.48
CA ASP A 157 1.22 0.40 -3.07
C ASP A 157 2.37 0.92 -3.94
N SER A 158 3.25 1.70 -3.41
CA SER A 158 4.61 2.03 -3.88
C SER A 158 5.16 3.27 -3.17
N ASP A 159 6.46 3.57 -3.35
CA ASP A 159 7.14 4.71 -2.71
C ASP A 159 7.09 5.97 -3.58
N LEU A 160 5.89 6.46 -3.86
CA LEU A 160 5.68 7.61 -4.76
C LEU A 160 6.33 8.90 -4.24
N MET A 161 6.45 9.08 -2.92
CA MET A 161 7.06 10.29 -2.34
C MET A 161 8.48 10.52 -2.87
N LEU A 162 9.32 9.48 -2.86
CA LEU A 162 10.72 9.62 -3.31
C LEU A 162 10.79 9.91 -4.81
N TRP A 163 9.89 9.33 -5.60
CA TRP A 163 9.81 9.61 -7.04
C TRP A 163 9.40 11.07 -7.30
N LEU A 164 8.35 11.56 -6.63
CA LEU A 164 7.91 12.96 -6.76
C LEU A 164 9.00 13.95 -6.33
N GLN A 165 9.72 13.66 -5.25
CA GLN A 165 10.86 14.46 -4.82
C GLN A 165 11.97 14.46 -5.88
N GLY A 166 12.27 13.32 -6.49
CA GLY A 166 13.25 13.21 -7.56
C GLY A 166 12.86 13.99 -8.81
N VAL A 167 11.58 13.95 -9.20
CA VAL A 167 11.06 14.70 -10.36
C VAL A 167 11.06 16.21 -10.10
N ASN A 168 10.88 16.63 -8.85
CA ASN A 168 10.87 18.06 -8.48
C ASN A 168 12.27 18.69 -8.39
N VAL A 169 13.36 17.91 -8.51
CA VAL A 169 14.72 18.45 -8.48
C VAL A 169 14.95 19.32 -9.70
N GLY A 170 15.29 20.59 -9.48
CA GLY A 170 15.60 21.55 -10.54
C GLY A 170 14.38 22.16 -11.25
N LYS A 171 13.21 22.04 -10.67
CA LYS A 171 11.97 22.68 -11.16
C LYS A 171 11.55 23.81 -10.24
#